data_ec96a7415da9cebcb83342321f42f1df
#
_entry.id   ec96a7415da9cebcb83342321f42f1df
#
_cell.length_a   1.000
_cell.length_b   1.000
_cell.length_c   1.000
_cell.angle_alpha   90.00
_cell.angle_beta   90.00
_cell.angle_gamma   90.00
#
_symmetry.space_group_name_H-M   'P 1'
#
loop_
_entity.id
_entity.type
_entity.pdbx_description
1 polymer ?
#
loop_
_entity_poly.entity_id
_entity_poly.type
_entity_poly.pdbx_seq_one_letter_code
_entity_poly.pdbx_strand_id
1 'polypeptide(L)'
;MAAERPLRNGRSNGFLALIAVAAALVLSGCETTQDEFSRSQAALNQTIAYESPGNYFVGRRFYRKYYFFWGYIRQPRQPWSTARLVMLNEQRMIAPDRQANKAGFDNNFEYRLQGYFSGQTVYEPTSNSFYPEFVLTGYKLISDHPPQIFRDPKALDSDRLSIDKPQ
;
A
#
# COMPACT_ATOMS: atom_id res chain seq x y z
N MET A 1 -57.78 -32.10 -48.27
CA MET A 1 -57.75 -31.30 -47.07
C MET A 1 -56.60 -31.82 -46.24
N ALA A 2 -55.43 -31.18 -46.31
CA ALA A 2 -54.23 -31.49 -45.52
C ALA A 2 -54.05 -30.37 -44.50
N ALA A 3 -54.05 -30.73 -43.23
CA ALA A 3 -53.83 -29.80 -42.09
C ALA A 3 -52.31 -29.64 -41.80
N GLU A 4 -51.78 -28.46 -42.03
CA GLU A 4 -50.43 -28.09 -41.64
C GLU A 4 -50.40 -27.84 -40.15
N ARG A 5 -49.43 -28.45 -39.46
CA ARG A 5 -49.10 -28.18 -38.03
C ARG A 5 -47.99 -27.13 -37.99
N PRO A 6 -48.06 -26.10 -37.14
CA PRO A 6 -47.00 -25.17 -37.00
C PRO A 6 -45.89 -25.76 -36.10
N LEU A 7 -44.64 -25.62 -36.55
CA LEU A 7 -43.41 -25.92 -35.79
C LEU A 7 -43.24 -24.92 -34.63
N ARG A 8 -43.18 -25.43 -33.43
CA ARG A 8 -42.96 -24.67 -32.17
C ARG A 8 -41.48 -24.46 -31.95
N ASN A 9 -40.95 -23.30 -32.37
CA ASN A 9 -39.59 -22.83 -32.06
C ASN A 9 -39.55 -22.31 -30.63
N GLY A 10 -39.14 -23.15 -29.69
CA GLY A 10 -39.13 -22.81 -28.27
C GLY A 10 -37.86 -23.19 -27.52
N ARG A 11 -36.65 -23.06 -28.12
CA ARG A 11 -35.44 -23.50 -27.42
C ARG A 11 -34.24 -22.55 -27.45
N SER A 12 -34.30 -21.36 -28.02
CA SER A 12 -33.11 -20.48 -28.10
C SER A 12 -33.05 -19.35 -27.05
N ASN A 13 -34.17 -18.97 -26.44
CA ASN A 13 -34.19 -17.81 -25.56
C ASN A 13 -33.62 -18.09 -24.15
N GLY A 14 -33.60 -19.34 -23.68
CA GLY A 14 -33.07 -19.70 -22.37
C GLY A 14 -31.54 -19.67 -22.30
N PHE A 15 -30.88 -20.02 -23.40
CA PHE A 15 -29.41 -20.09 -23.44
C PHE A 15 -28.78 -18.70 -23.52
N LEU A 16 -29.38 -17.76 -24.24
CA LEU A 16 -28.97 -16.36 -24.33
C LEU A 16 -29.18 -15.62 -22.99
N ALA A 17 -30.24 -15.92 -22.25
CA ALA A 17 -30.50 -15.34 -20.95
C ALA A 17 -29.49 -15.80 -19.90
N LEU A 18 -29.08 -17.07 -19.94
CA LEU A 18 -28.06 -17.61 -19.01
C LEU A 18 -26.67 -17.01 -19.26
N ILE A 19 -26.28 -16.77 -20.51
CA ILE A 19 -25.02 -16.14 -20.86
C ILE A 19 -24.99 -14.66 -20.41
N ALA A 20 -26.10 -13.95 -20.56
CA ALA A 20 -26.20 -12.54 -20.14
C ALA A 20 -26.10 -12.39 -18.61
N VAL A 21 -26.67 -13.29 -17.81
CA VAL A 21 -26.58 -13.28 -16.36
C VAL A 21 -25.16 -13.62 -15.88
N ALA A 22 -24.50 -14.58 -16.55
CA ALA A 22 -23.11 -14.93 -16.21
C ALA A 22 -22.13 -13.77 -16.50
N ALA A 23 -22.33 -13.04 -17.62
CA ALA A 23 -21.51 -11.88 -17.96
C ALA A 23 -21.70 -10.69 -16.99
N ALA A 24 -22.91 -10.48 -16.47
CA ALA A 24 -23.20 -9.43 -15.49
C ALA A 24 -22.54 -9.69 -14.13
N LEU A 25 -22.42 -10.97 -13.72
CA LEU A 25 -21.76 -11.34 -12.46
C LEU A 25 -20.24 -11.16 -12.49
N VAL A 26 -19.60 -11.24 -13.65
CA VAL A 26 -18.15 -11.04 -13.78
C VAL A 26 -17.78 -9.55 -13.76
N LEU A 27 -18.66 -8.67 -14.22
CA LEU A 27 -18.42 -7.21 -14.23
C LEU A 27 -18.58 -6.56 -12.86
N SER A 28 -19.38 -7.13 -11.96
CA SER A 28 -19.58 -6.56 -10.60
C SER A 28 -18.44 -6.85 -9.62
N GLY A 29 -17.55 -7.80 -9.92
CA GLY A 29 -16.44 -8.17 -9.03
C GLY A 29 -15.26 -7.18 -9.03
N CYS A 30 -15.07 -6.40 -10.10
CA CYS A 30 -13.97 -5.44 -10.18
C CYS A 30 -14.29 -4.06 -9.57
N GLU A 31 -15.55 -3.67 -9.52
CA GLU A 31 -15.96 -2.38 -8.94
C GLU A 31 -15.90 -2.38 -7.41
N THR A 32 -16.21 -3.51 -6.77
CA THR A 32 -16.27 -3.63 -5.29
C THR A 32 -14.92 -3.43 -4.60
N THR A 33 -13.83 -3.97 -5.14
CA THR A 33 -12.50 -3.85 -4.52
C THR A 33 -11.91 -2.45 -4.64
N GLN A 34 -12.22 -1.75 -5.73
CA GLN A 34 -11.75 -0.38 -5.95
C GLN A 34 -12.48 0.61 -5.04
N ASP A 35 -13.77 0.39 -4.81
CA ASP A 35 -14.60 1.17 -3.89
C ASP A 35 -14.22 0.94 -2.42
N GLU A 36 -13.85 -0.27 -2.05
CA GLU A 36 -13.39 -0.61 -0.70
C GLU A 36 -12.07 0.07 -0.37
N PHE A 37 -11.08 0.02 -1.26
CA PHE A 37 -9.81 0.70 -1.08
C PHE A 37 -10.01 2.21 -0.96
N SER A 38 -10.81 2.82 -1.83
CA SER A 38 -11.09 4.27 -1.82
C SER A 38 -11.77 4.72 -0.53
N ARG A 39 -12.74 3.93 -0.01
CA ARG A 39 -13.39 4.18 1.28
C ARG A 39 -12.41 4.05 2.45
N SER A 40 -11.57 3.03 2.43
CA SER A 40 -10.52 2.82 3.44
C SER A 40 -9.53 3.99 3.44
N GLN A 41 -9.12 4.49 2.27
CA GLN A 41 -8.24 5.66 2.16
C GLN A 41 -8.92 6.95 2.66
N ALA A 42 -10.19 7.16 2.39
CA ALA A 42 -10.93 8.31 2.90
C ALA A 42 -10.99 8.30 4.45
N ALA A 43 -11.30 7.14 5.05
CA ALA A 43 -11.30 6.97 6.49
C ALA A 43 -9.89 7.17 7.10
N LEU A 44 -8.86 6.62 6.47
CA LEU A 44 -7.47 6.81 6.89
C LEU A 44 -7.06 8.28 6.85
N ASN A 45 -7.36 8.99 5.75
CA ASN A 45 -7.04 10.42 5.61
C ASN A 45 -7.80 11.26 6.64
N GLN A 46 -9.02 10.89 6.99
CA GLN A 46 -9.76 11.54 8.08
C GLN A 46 -9.04 11.34 9.41
N THR A 47 -8.59 10.11 9.73
CA THR A 47 -7.82 9.84 10.95
C THR A 47 -6.51 10.64 10.98
N ILE A 48 -5.80 10.70 9.86
CA ILE A 48 -4.56 11.47 9.71
C ILE A 48 -4.79 12.97 9.98
N ALA A 49 -5.91 13.54 9.54
CA ALA A 49 -6.22 14.95 9.77
C ALA A 49 -6.33 15.32 11.27
N TYR A 50 -6.68 14.35 12.12
CA TYR A 50 -6.78 14.52 13.58
C TYR A 50 -5.48 14.18 14.33
N GLU A 51 -4.40 13.80 13.65
CA GLU A 51 -3.11 13.58 14.32
C GLU A 51 -2.66 14.82 15.07
N SER A 52 -2.07 14.63 16.24
CA SER A 52 -1.50 15.73 17.02
C SER A 52 -0.36 16.39 16.25
N PRO A 53 -0.32 17.71 16.13
CA PRO A 53 0.82 18.40 15.56
C PRO A 53 2.07 18.20 16.44
N GLY A 54 3.25 18.26 15.85
CA GLY A 54 4.49 18.13 16.62
C GLY A 54 5.71 17.97 15.73
N ASN A 55 6.89 18.09 16.36
CA ASN A 55 8.15 17.88 15.68
C ASN A 55 8.50 16.38 15.66
N TYR A 56 7.77 15.62 14.84
CA TYR A 56 7.98 14.20 14.60
C TYR A 56 7.52 13.84 13.19
N PHE A 57 7.83 12.64 12.77
CA PHE A 57 7.36 12.06 11.52
C PHE A 57 6.55 10.80 11.80
N VAL A 58 5.68 10.43 10.87
CA VAL A 58 5.03 9.13 10.85
C VAL A 58 5.65 8.33 9.72
N GLY A 59 6.15 7.15 10.05
CA GLY A 59 6.84 6.31 9.08
C GLY A 59 6.31 4.89 9.08
N ARG A 60 6.32 4.26 7.91
CA ARG A 60 6.06 2.84 7.75
C ARG A 60 7.26 2.13 7.17
N ARG A 61 7.60 1.01 7.77
CA ARG A 61 8.62 0.12 7.24
C ARG A 61 8.21 -0.36 5.85
N PHE A 62 9.08 -0.15 4.87
CA PHE A 62 8.92 -0.65 3.51
C PHE A 62 10.10 -1.55 3.19
N TYR A 63 10.08 -2.76 3.75
CA TYR A 63 11.17 -3.71 3.62
C TYR A 63 11.15 -4.38 2.24
N ARG A 64 12.32 -4.39 1.61
CA ARG A 64 12.61 -5.12 0.37
C ARG A 64 13.91 -5.89 0.52
N LYS A 65 13.90 -7.16 0.17
CA LYS A 65 15.04 -8.08 0.38
C LYS A 65 16.33 -7.65 -0.33
N TYR A 66 16.18 -7.02 -1.49
CA TYR A 66 17.31 -6.63 -2.33
C TYR A 66 17.65 -5.13 -2.25
N TYR A 67 16.89 -4.35 -1.50
CA TYR A 67 17.05 -2.91 -1.38
C TYR A 67 17.46 -2.49 0.03
N PHE A 68 18.18 -1.37 0.14
CA PHE A 68 18.70 -0.89 1.42
C PHE A 68 17.86 0.21 2.08
N PHE A 69 16.77 0.67 1.46
CA PHE A 69 15.95 1.70 2.08
C PHE A 69 15.13 1.16 3.26
N TRP A 70 14.74 2.09 4.14
CA TRP A 70 13.93 1.75 5.31
C TRP A 70 12.45 1.70 5.01
N GLY A 71 11.89 2.83 4.50
CA GLY A 71 10.47 2.94 4.28
C GLY A 71 10.01 4.32 3.89
N TYR A 72 8.70 4.51 3.94
CA TYR A 72 8.06 5.79 3.67
C TYR A 72 7.86 6.57 4.95
N ILE A 73 8.19 7.87 4.93
CA ILE A 73 7.93 8.79 6.04
C ILE A 73 7.22 10.05 5.56
N ARG A 74 6.32 10.57 6.39
CA ARG A 74 5.54 11.78 6.18
C ARG A 74 5.50 12.64 7.44
N GLN A 75 5.14 13.90 7.30
CA GLN A 75 4.84 14.73 8.47
C GLN A 75 3.46 14.38 9.04
N PRO A 76 3.20 14.66 10.33
CA PRO A 76 1.86 14.50 10.90
C PRO A 76 0.84 15.35 10.11
N ARG A 77 -0.39 14.87 10.03
CA ARG A 77 -1.50 15.46 9.27
C ARG A 77 -1.33 15.50 7.75
N GLN A 78 -0.24 14.97 7.21
CA GLN A 78 -0.05 14.86 5.76
C GLN A 78 -0.48 13.47 5.27
N PRO A 79 -1.17 13.37 4.12
CA PRO A 79 -1.58 12.06 3.58
C PRO A 79 -0.37 11.22 3.16
N TRP A 80 -0.55 9.91 3.10
CA TRP A 80 0.52 8.98 2.69
C TRP A 80 1.01 9.22 1.25
N SER A 81 0.20 9.78 0.37
CA SER A 81 0.61 10.18 -0.99
C SER A 81 1.74 11.23 -1.00
N THR A 82 1.96 11.94 0.11
CA THR A 82 3.08 12.89 0.28
C THR A 82 4.31 12.26 0.91
N ALA A 83 4.23 11.00 1.34
CA ALA A 83 5.33 10.31 2.01
C ALA A 83 6.55 10.17 1.07
N ARG A 84 7.73 10.28 1.66
CA ARG A 84 9.00 10.11 0.97
C ARG A 84 9.63 8.77 1.34
N LEU A 85 10.08 8.03 0.34
CA LEU A 85 10.92 6.86 0.55
C LEU A 85 12.32 7.33 0.98
N VAL A 86 12.84 6.77 2.06
CA VAL A 86 14.08 7.25 2.68
C VAL A 86 15.06 6.11 3.00
N MET A 87 16.34 6.49 3.03
CA MET A 87 17.42 5.69 3.63
C MET A 87 17.63 6.17 5.07
N LEU A 88 17.61 5.23 6.05
CA LEU A 88 17.89 5.59 7.44
C LEU A 88 19.39 5.70 7.70
N ASN A 89 19.78 6.81 8.32
CA ASN A 89 21.06 6.92 9.00
C ASN A 89 20.86 6.55 10.48
N GLU A 90 21.45 5.43 10.88
CA GLU A 90 21.28 4.81 12.19
C GLU A 90 22.44 5.10 13.17
N GLN A 91 23.29 6.05 12.85
CA GLN A 91 24.45 6.39 13.71
C GLN A 91 24.04 6.81 15.14
N ARG A 92 22.82 7.36 15.30
CA ARG A 92 22.30 7.81 16.61
C ARG A 92 21.30 6.85 17.24
N MET A 93 20.57 6.10 16.42
CA MET A 93 19.55 5.15 16.86
C MET A 93 19.45 4.01 15.86
N ILE A 94 19.62 2.79 16.31
CA ILE A 94 19.48 1.58 15.50
C ILE A 94 17.99 1.36 15.19
N ALA A 95 17.66 1.05 13.94
CA ALA A 95 16.28 0.77 13.52
C ALA A 95 15.69 -0.47 14.22
N PRO A 96 14.35 -0.56 14.38
CA PRO A 96 13.70 -1.61 15.14
C PRO A 96 14.07 -3.04 14.71
N ASP A 97 14.11 -3.31 13.42
CA ASP A 97 14.42 -4.63 12.87
C ASP A 97 15.89 -5.05 13.11
N ARG A 98 16.80 -4.09 13.07
CA ARG A 98 18.21 -4.35 13.38
C ARG A 98 18.44 -4.49 14.88
N GLN A 99 17.76 -3.69 15.69
CA GLN A 99 17.82 -3.82 17.14
C GLN A 99 17.29 -5.19 17.60
N ALA A 100 16.25 -5.71 16.95
CA ALA A 100 15.71 -7.04 17.19
C ALA A 100 16.54 -8.17 16.56
N ASN A 101 17.59 -7.84 15.79
CA ASN A 101 18.37 -8.79 14.98
C ASN A 101 17.48 -9.66 14.06
N LYS A 102 16.42 -9.06 13.51
CA LYS A 102 15.43 -9.74 12.66
C LYS A 102 14.99 -8.81 11.52
N ALA A 103 15.83 -8.72 10.48
CA ALA A 103 15.62 -7.83 9.36
C ALA A 103 14.21 -7.98 8.76
N GLY A 104 13.51 -6.85 8.62
CA GLY A 104 12.19 -6.77 8.00
C GLY A 104 11.04 -7.37 8.80
N PHE A 105 11.22 -7.79 10.06
CA PHE A 105 10.11 -8.32 10.87
C PHE A 105 8.96 -7.32 11.02
N ASP A 106 9.28 -6.04 10.96
CA ASP A 106 8.39 -4.90 11.11
C ASP A 106 7.93 -4.32 9.77
N ASN A 107 7.97 -5.11 8.70
CA ASN A 107 7.47 -4.68 7.40
C ASN A 107 6.01 -4.22 7.51
N ASN A 108 5.71 -3.02 7.02
CA ASN A 108 4.44 -2.32 7.13
C ASN A 108 4.05 -1.85 8.55
N PHE A 109 4.86 -2.03 9.58
CA PHE A 109 4.57 -1.43 10.89
C PHE A 109 4.65 0.09 10.80
N GLU A 110 3.77 0.76 11.53
CA GLU A 110 3.71 2.22 11.59
C GLU A 110 4.36 2.74 12.86
N TYR A 111 5.27 3.70 12.69
CA TYR A 111 6.04 4.29 13.78
C TYR A 111 5.88 5.80 13.83
N ARG A 112 5.86 6.34 15.03
CA ARG A 112 6.23 7.73 15.29
C ARG A 112 7.74 7.81 15.34
N LEU A 113 8.33 8.57 14.43
CA LEU A 113 9.78 8.72 14.29
C LEU A 113 10.24 10.09 14.79
N GLN A 114 11.32 10.10 15.52
CA GLN A 114 12.11 11.30 15.84
C GLN A 114 13.34 11.30 14.96
N GLY A 115 13.68 12.46 14.41
CA GLY A 115 14.80 12.59 13.50
C GLY A 115 14.67 13.78 12.57
N TYR A 116 15.54 13.84 11.60
CA TYR A 116 15.58 14.94 10.62
C TYR A 116 16.18 14.48 9.29
N PHE A 117 15.82 15.17 8.23
CA PHE A 117 16.50 15.01 6.94
C PHE A 117 17.86 15.71 7.02
N SER A 118 18.95 14.99 6.70
CA SER A 118 20.31 15.56 6.71
C SER A 118 20.55 16.58 5.58
N GLY A 119 19.67 16.60 4.58
CA GLY A 119 19.87 17.33 3.33
C GLY A 119 20.68 16.55 2.28
N GLN A 120 21.23 15.40 2.67
CA GLN A 120 21.98 14.52 1.76
C GLN A 120 21.07 13.47 1.11
N THR A 121 21.59 12.82 0.08
CA THR A 121 21.00 11.66 -0.57
C THR A 121 21.97 10.49 -0.56
N VAL A 122 21.44 9.28 -0.44
CA VAL A 122 22.20 8.03 -0.45
C VAL A 122 21.87 7.27 -1.72
N TYR A 123 22.91 6.81 -2.41
CA TYR A 123 22.77 5.97 -3.60
C TYR A 123 22.34 4.55 -3.20
N GLU A 124 21.31 4.06 -3.85
CA GLU A 124 20.80 2.70 -3.71
C GLU A 124 21.04 1.91 -5.02
N PRO A 125 21.95 0.92 -5.00
CA PRO A 125 22.43 0.26 -6.22
C PRO A 125 21.36 -0.54 -6.98
N THR A 126 20.43 -1.20 -6.27
CA THR A 126 19.44 -2.09 -6.88
C THR A 126 18.45 -1.32 -7.75
N SER A 127 18.00 -0.16 -7.28
CA SER A 127 17.13 0.75 -8.05
C SER A 127 17.89 1.72 -8.94
N ASN A 128 19.24 1.76 -8.84
CA ASN A 128 20.09 2.75 -9.49
C ASN A 128 19.59 4.19 -9.27
N SER A 129 19.24 4.50 -8.01
CA SER A 129 18.59 5.78 -7.65
C SER A 129 19.15 6.35 -6.36
N PHE A 130 18.91 7.64 -6.16
CA PHE A 130 19.27 8.34 -4.93
C PHE A 130 18.03 8.61 -4.10
N TYR A 131 18.11 8.32 -2.80
CA TYR A 131 17.04 8.57 -1.84
C TYR A 131 17.49 9.52 -0.75
N PRO A 132 16.59 10.36 -0.22
CA PRO A 132 16.94 11.26 0.88
C PRO A 132 17.36 10.48 2.11
N GLU A 133 18.39 10.98 2.77
CA GLU A 133 18.84 10.45 4.06
C GLU A 133 18.00 11.04 5.19
N PHE A 134 17.53 10.16 6.09
CA PHE A 134 16.85 10.53 7.32
C PHE A 134 17.65 10.03 8.52
N VAL A 135 18.13 10.95 9.36
CA VAL A 135 18.88 10.63 10.59
C VAL A 135 17.86 10.27 11.68
N LEU A 136 17.83 8.99 12.05
CA LEU A 136 16.95 8.49 13.09
C LEU A 136 17.53 8.82 14.48
N THR A 137 16.71 9.42 15.37
CA THR A 137 17.09 9.74 16.76
C THR A 137 16.19 9.08 17.79
N GLY A 138 15.05 8.54 17.37
CA GLY A 138 14.12 7.80 18.22
C GLY A 138 12.92 7.30 17.45
N TYR A 139 12.22 6.33 18.02
CA TYR A 139 10.98 5.80 17.46
C TYR A 139 10.06 5.26 18.55
N LYS A 140 8.77 5.23 18.23
CA LYS A 140 7.73 4.57 19.03
C LYS A 140 6.73 3.88 18.10
N LEU A 141 6.42 2.61 18.33
CA LEU A 141 5.40 1.88 17.58
C LEU A 141 4.04 2.57 17.75
N ILE A 142 3.34 2.81 16.65
CA ILE A 142 1.95 3.26 16.60
C ILE A 142 1.05 2.05 16.38
N SER A 143 1.33 1.24 15.34
CA SER A 143 0.54 0.07 14.98
C SER A 143 1.41 -0.97 14.27
N ASP A 144 1.20 -2.23 14.59
CA ASP A 144 1.76 -3.39 13.88
C ASP A 144 0.82 -3.91 12.78
N HIS A 145 -0.44 -3.44 12.77
CA HIS A 145 -1.44 -3.77 11.76
C HIS A 145 -2.13 -2.48 11.25
N PRO A 146 -1.40 -1.54 10.65
CA PRO A 146 -2.00 -0.30 10.17
C PRO A 146 -2.84 -0.53 8.90
N PRO A 147 -3.82 0.34 8.58
CA PRO A 147 -4.60 0.28 7.34
C PRO A 147 -3.71 0.27 6.10
N GLN A 148 -4.17 -0.36 5.02
CA GLN A 148 -3.40 -0.44 3.77
C GLN A 148 -3.21 0.95 3.13
N ILE A 149 -2.00 1.24 2.64
CA ILE A 149 -1.65 2.50 1.95
C ILE A 149 -1.27 2.29 0.48
N PHE A 150 -1.15 1.06 0.04
CA PHE A 150 -0.88 0.72 -1.36
C PHE A 150 -2.13 0.14 -2.00
N ARG A 151 -2.40 0.54 -3.24
CA ARG A 151 -3.52 -0.02 -4.01
C ARG A 151 -3.29 -1.49 -4.35
N ASP A 152 -2.05 -1.83 -4.74
CA ASP A 152 -1.67 -3.22 -5.03
C ASP A 152 -1.38 -3.96 -3.71
N PRO A 153 -2.13 -5.02 -3.37
CA PRO A 153 -1.88 -5.81 -2.17
C PRO A 153 -0.50 -6.48 -2.15
N LYS A 154 0.11 -6.70 -3.33
CA LYS A 154 1.48 -7.23 -3.46
C LYS A 154 2.56 -6.18 -3.24
N ALA A 155 2.19 -4.93 -2.99
CA ALA A 155 3.16 -3.85 -2.73
C ALA A 155 4.07 -4.12 -1.53
N LEU A 156 3.67 -4.97 -0.60
CA LEU A 156 4.45 -5.34 0.58
C LEU A 156 5.25 -6.65 0.44
N ASP A 157 5.17 -7.31 -0.71
CA ASP A 157 5.98 -8.51 -0.97
C ASP A 157 7.47 -8.14 -1.04
N SER A 158 8.26 -8.72 -0.13
CA SER A 158 9.68 -8.41 0.05
C SER A 158 10.55 -8.76 -1.16
N ASP A 159 10.12 -9.70 -1.98
CA ASP A 159 10.86 -10.17 -3.17
C ASP A 159 10.52 -9.38 -4.44
N ARG A 160 9.52 -8.51 -4.38
CA ARG A 160 9.10 -7.68 -5.52
C ARG A 160 10.14 -6.59 -5.83
N LEU A 161 10.50 -6.46 -7.11
CA LEU A 161 11.47 -5.46 -7.58
C LEU A 161 10.85 -4.09 -7.89
N SER A 162 9.54 -4.00 -8.16
CA SER A 162 8.87 -2.72 -8.39
C SER A 162 8.67 -1.94 -7.08
N ILE A 163 8.82 -0.64 -7.14
CA ILE A 163 8.60 0.28 -6.01
C ILE A 163 7.24 0.94 -6.20
N ASP A 164 6.31 0.63 -5.32
CA ASP A 164 4.96 1.19 -5.33
C ASP A 164 4.92 2.46 -4.47
N LYS A 165 4.16 3.47 -4.93
CA LYS A 165 3.94 4.69 -4.15
C LYS A 165 2.69 4.55 -3.28
N PRO A 166 2.73 5.03 -2.02
CA PRO A 166 1.54 5.15 -1.17
C PRO A 166 0.51 6.10 -1.80
N GLN A 167 -0.76 5.86 -1.48
CA GLN A 167 -1.90 6.65 -1.95
C GLN A 167 -2.39 7.60 -0.84
#